data_6aac0ca126c8ccb694f3f974b9a4795d
#
_entry.id   6aac0ca126c8ccb694f3f974b9a4795d
#
_cell.length_a   1.000
_cell.length_b   1.000
_cell.length_c   1.000
_cell.angle_alpha   90.00
_cell.angle_beta   90.00
_cell.angle_gamma   90.00
#
_symmetry.space_group_name_H-M   'P 1'
#
loop_
_entity.id
_entity.type
_entity.pdbx_description
1 polymer ?
#
loop_
_entity_poly.entity_id
_entity_poly.type
_entity_poly.pdbx_seq_one_letter_code
_entity_poly.pdbx_strand_id
1 'polypeptide(L)'
;IALENREKIVEKGGGKLPDNSYDGLLLEKSPYKFANYRHAEKKAVFFTGCNFPSFFPKTTDKLVEEFRKHDVGVVYDCCGKPIEELGLVDEAAGIIARINKKLNDAGVEQVVMACPNCYYFLQGRLDAEIISVYEKMQELGMGKTFEMEHIPMYYPCPDRRDRQFVKDMAPFIKGEIADAFPNVQCCGLGGCAAGKEADIAQALTDRVKASKEKELYTYCASCICSFRRRGYEEAKHILPILMEVDEKVPLGKTPILNRAKCKFK
;
A
#
# COMPACT_ATOMS: atom_id res chain seq x y z
N ILE A 1 20.70 -4.09 -5.61
CA ILE A 1 21.70 -3.14 -6.17
C ILE A 1 21.32 -1.69 -5.86
N ALA A 2 20.12 -1.20 -6.23
CA ALA A 2 19.76 0.20 -6.00
C ALA A 2 19.65 0.57 -4.51
N LEU A 3 19.09 -0.30 -3.67
CA LEU A 3 19.01 -0.10 -2.23
C LEU A 3 20.40 -0.13 -1.60
N GLU A 4 21.21 -1.15 -1.87
CA GLU A 4 22.59 -1.27 -1.38
C GLU A 4 23.46 -0.06 -1.72
N ASN A 5 23.28 0.52 -2.92
CA ASN A 5 23.99 1.73 -3.30
C ASN A 5 23.57 2.94 -2.45
N ARG A 6 22.28 3.05 -2.12
CA ARG A 6 21.77 4.11 -1.25
C ARG A 6 22.25 3.95 0.19
N GLU A 7 22.25 2.73 0.70
CA GLU A 7 22.81 2.40 2.02
C GLU A 7 24.27 2.86 2.12
N LYS A 8 25.11 2.50 1.13
CA LYS A 8 26.51 2.94 1.07
C LYS A 8 26.66 4.47 1.00
N ILE A 9 25.75 5.17 0.30
CA ILE A 9 25.76 6.64 0.24
C ILE A 9 25.43 7.22 1.62
N VAL A 10 24.41 6.69 2.28
CA VAL A 10 23.99 7.11 3.62
C VAL A 10 25.09 6.81 4.66
N GLU A 11 25.69 5.63 4.63
CA GLU A 11 26.83 5.26 5.49
C GLU A 11 27.99 6.25 5.35
N LYS A 12 28.41 6.55 4.10
CA LYS A 12 29.45 7.54 3.79
C LYS A 12 29.07 8.94 4.25
N GLY A 13 27.80 9.27 4.28
CA GLY A 13 27.24 10.53 4.75
C GLY A 13 27.03 10.60 6.28
N GLY A 14 27.54 9.62 7.06
CA GLY A 14 27.35 9.57 8.50
C GLY A 14 25.88 9.36 8.90
N GLY A 15 25.14 8.55 8.17
CA GLY A 15 23.73 8.24 8.43
C GLY A 15 22.75 9.27 7.88
N LYS A 16 23.20 10.18 7.01
CA LYS A 16 22.36 11.26 6.44
C LYS A 16 22.21 11.12 4.93
N LEU A 17 21.08 11.61 4.42
CA LEU A 17 20.86 11.75 2.98
C LEU A 17 21.78 12.83 2.40
N PRO A 18 22.16 12.71 1.12
CA PRO A 18 23.09 13.67 0.48
C PRO A 18 22.47 15.05 0.22
N ASP A 19 21.15 15.15 0.23
CA ASP A 19 20.42 16.38 0.00
C ASP A 19 19.07 16.41 0.74
N ASN A 20 18.41 17.57 0.78
CA ASN A 20 17.17 17.85 1.50
C ASN A 20 15.90 17.47 0.72
N SER A 21 16.01 16.80 -0.43
CA SER A 21 14.86 16.49 -1.30
C SER A 21 13.77 15.67 -0.62
N TYR A 22 14.12 14.94 0.43
CA TYR A 22 13.21 14.04 1.15
C TYR A 22 12.88 14.50 2.57
N ASP A 23 13.28 15.70 3.01
CA ASP A 23 13.01 16.20 4.36
C ASP A 23 11.52 16.17 4.72
N GLY A 24 10.66 16.57 3.79
CA GLY A 24 9.21 16.51 3.99
C GLY A 24 8.69 15.08 4.18
N LEU A 25 9.28 14.12 3.48
CA LEU A 25 8.93 12.70 3.64
C LEU A 25 9.43 12.18 4.98
N LEU A 26 10.66 12.47 5.37
CA LEU A 26 11.23 12.09 6.65
C LEU A 26 10.43 12.69 7.80
N LEU A 27 10.13 13.99 7.75
CA LEU A 27 9.33 14.69 8.75
C LEU A 27 7.95 14.05 8.97
N GLU A 28 7.34 13.51 7.92
CA GLU A 28 6.05 12.84 8.00
C GLU A 28 6.19 11.38 8.44
N LYS A 29 7.12 10.62 7.83
CA LYS A 29 7.12 9.15 7.86
C LYS A 29 7.93 8.55 8.99
N SER A 30 9.04 9.16 9.40
CA SER A 30 9.86 8.60 10.47
C SER A 30 9.10 8.49 11.79
N PRO A 31 8.48 9.57 12.33
CA PRO A 31 7.60 9.44 13.48
C PRO A 31 6.19 8.96 13.13
N TYR A 32 5.85 8.92 11.87
CA TYR A 32 4.52 8.94 11.26
C TYR A 32 3.50 9.78 12.04
N LYS A 33 3.46 11.06 11.71
CA LYS A 33 2.67 12.07 12.44
C LYS A 33 1.17 11.78 12.54
N PHE A 34 0.65 10.90 11.66
CA PHE A 34 -0.76 10.54 11.59
C PHE A 34 -1.06 9.16 12.20
N ALA A 35 -0.10 8.59 12.96
CA ALA A 35 -0.30 7.31 13.63
C ALA A 35 -1.47 7.37 14.62
N ASN A 36 -2.30 6.32 14.62
CA ASN A 36 -3.44 6.17 15.52
C ASN A 36 -3.65 4.69 15.85
N TYR A 37 -3.60 4.36 17.14
CA TYR A 37 -3.77 3.03 17.71
C TYR A 37 -4.95 2.94 18.69
N ARG A 38 -5.83 3.95 18.72
CA ARG A 38 -6.93 4.02 19.72
C ARG A 38 -7.87 2.83 19.68
N HIS A 39 -7.95 2.16 18.57
CA HIS A 39 -8.85 1.02 18.34
C HIS A 39 -8.07 -0.26 18.00
N ALA A 40 -6.85 -0.38 18.53
CA ALA A 40 -5.98 -1.53 18.29
C ALA A 40 -6.15 -2.67 19.30
N GLU A 41 -6.87 -2.47 20.40
CA GLU A 41 -7.02 -3.46 21.50
C GLU A 41 -7.97 -4.61 21.08
N LYS A 42 -7.57 -5.36 20.05
CA LYS A 42 -8.28 -6.51 19.47
C LYS A 42 -7.27 -7.57 19.02
N LYS A 43 -7.68 -8.83 19.00
CA LYS A 43 -6.85 -9.94 18.50
C LYS A 43 -6.41 -9.76 17.06
N ALA A 44 -7.30 -9.23 16.22
CA ALA A 44 -7.02 -8.90 14.83
C ALA A 44 -7.19 -7.39 14.59
N VAL A 45 -6.32 -6.79 13.79
CA VAL A 45 -6.41 -5.38 13.42
C VAL A 45 -6.22 -5.17 11.92
N PHE A 46 -6.99 -4.26 11.36
CA PHE A 46 -6.77 -3.76 10.01
C PHE A 46 -5.70 -2.66 10.02
N PHE A 47 -4.52 -2.98 9.53
CA PHE A 47 -3.43 -2.02 9.33
C PHE A 47 -3.59 -1.34 7.97
N THR A 48 -4.08 -0.12 7.98
CA THR A 48 -4.47 0.59 6.75
C THR A 48 -3.29 0.99 5.87
N GLY A 49 -2.08 1.08 6.44
CA GLY A 49 -0.94 1.71 5.80
C GLY A 49 -1.13 3.21 5.66
N CYS A 50 -0.23 3.87 4.93
CA CYS A 50 -0.32 5.31 4.71
C CYS A 50 -1.02 5.69 3.39
N ASN A 51 -0.86 4.91 2.33
CA ASN A 51 -1.36 5.26 1.00
C ASN A 51 -2.82 4.85 0.78
N PHE A 52 -3.28 3.73 1.35
CA PHE A 52 -4.65 3.29 1.13
C PHE A 52 -5.67 4.33 1.64
N PRO A 53 -5.64 4.80 2.91
CA PRO A 53 -6.54 5.85 3.37
C PRO A 53 -6.32 7.21 2.70
N SER A 54 -5.16 7.42 2.07
CA SER A 54 -4.88 8.65 1.32
C SER A 54 -5.71 8.74 0.04
N PHE A 55 -5.77 7.63 -0.69
CA PHE A 55 -6.36 7.58 -2.03
C PHE A 55 -7.75 6.95 -2.05
N PHE A 56 -8.08 6.14 -1.03
CA PHE A 56 -9.35 5.44 -0.88
C PHE A 56 -9.93 5.63 0.53
N PRO A 57 -10.19 6.90 0.96
CA PRO A 57 -10.71 7.17 2.30
C PRO A 57 -12.10 6.58 2.55
N LYS A 58 -13.02 6.61 1.57
CA LYS A 58 -14.36 6.05 1.73
C LYS A 58 -14.32 4.53 1.85
N THR A 59 -13.51 3.88 0.99
CA THR A 59 -13.32 2.41 1.05
C THR A 59 -12.66 2.01 2.36
N THR A 60 -11.69 2.80 2.86
CA THR A 60 -11.08 2.58 4.17
C THR A 60 -12.12 2.64 5.28
N ASP A 61 -12.98 3.67 5.27
CA ASP A 61 -14.02 3.84 6.28
C ASP A 61 -15.05 2.72 6.23
N LYS A 62 -15.45 2.28 5.03
CA LYS A 62 -16.37 1.14 4.86
C LYS A 62 -15.76 -0.16 5.39
N LEU A 63 -14.49 -0.45 5.08
CA LEU A 63 -13.80 -1.62 5.61
C LEU A 63 -13.71 -1.57 7.14
N VAL A 64 -13.34 -0.43 7.72
CA VAL A 64 -13.27 -0.26 9.18
C VAL A 64 -14.63 -0.48 9.82
N GLU A 65 -15.72 0.05 9.23
CA GLU A 65 -17.08 -0.17 9.72
C GLU A 65 -17.46 -1.65 9.71
N GLU A 66 -17.21 -2.35 8.60
CA GLU A 66 -17.52 -3.77 8.47
C GLU A 66 -16.65 -4.62 9.41
N PHE A 67 -15.35 -4.38 9.47
CA PHE A 67 -14.44 -5.12 10.34
C PHE A 67 -14.78 -4.96 11.83
N ARG A 68 -15.22 -3.79 12.26
CA ARG A 68 -15.68 -3.57 13.65
C ARG A 68 -16.85 -4.46 14.04
N LYS A 69 -17.76 -4.80 13.11
CA LYS A 69 -18.88 -5.72 13.35
C LYS A 69 -18.41 -7.14 13.68
N HIS A 70 -17.17 -7.46 13.27
CA HIS A 70 -16.52 -8.77 13.47
C HIS A 70 -15.34 -8.71 14.47
N ASP A 71 -15.36 -7.73 15.37
CA ASP A 71 -14.34 -7.55 16.41
C ASP A 71 -12.90 -7.36 15.89
N VAL A 72 -12.74 -6.85 14.67
CA VAL A 72 -11.45 -6.47 14.10
C VAL A 72 -11.20 -4.98 14.35
N GLY A 73 -10.09 -4.67 15.01
CA GLY A 73 -9.67 -3.31 15.30
C GLY A 73 -9.09 -2.59 14.08
N VAL A 74 -8.60 -1.37 14.28
CA VAL A 74 -7.94 -0.60 13.21
C VAL A 74 -6.69 0.10 13.72
N VAL A 75 -5.66 0.08 12.88
CA VAL A 75 -4.40 0.79 13.08
C VAL A 75 -4.10 1.65 11.85
N TYR A 76 -3.83 2.91 12.08
CA TYR A 76 -3.33 3.84 11.06
C TYR A 76 -1.85 4.10 11.34
N ASP A 77 -0.95 3.51 10.53
CA ASP A 77 0.49 3.78 10.63
C ASP A 77 1.15 3.60 9.25
N CYS A 78 2.42 3.96 9.16
CA CYS A 78 3.26 3.73 7.99
C CYS A 78 4.24 2.59 8.29
N CYS A 79 4.32 1.62 7.39
CA CYS A 79 5.19 0.44 7.58
C CYS A 79 6.70 0.76 7.64
N GLY A 80 7.13 1.96 7.25
CA GLY A 80 8.56 2.34 7.23
C GLY A 80 9.28 2.05 5.92
N LYS A 81 8.69 1.27 5.00
CA LYS A 81 9.31 0.94 3.70
C LYS A 81 9.87 2.15 2.93
N PRO A 82 9.17 3.31 2.83
CA PRO A 82 9.71 4.47 2.15
C PRO A 82 11.00 5.01 2.77
N ILE A 83 11.24 4.80 4.04
CA ILE A 83 12.45 5.23 4.76
C ILE A 83 13.60 4.25 4.45
N GLU A 84 13.35 2.94 4.51
CA GLU A 84 14.34 1.93 4.10
C GLU A 84 14.76 2.10 2.64
N GLU A 85 13.81 2.39 1.74
CA GLU A 85 14.09 2.64 0.32
C GLU A 85 14.99 3.87 0.06
N LEU A 86 15.13 4.78 1.03
CA LEU A 86 16.11 5.87 0.99
C LEU A 86 17.53 5.43 1.41
N GLY A 87 17.69 4.21 1.93
CA GLY A 87 18.94 3.70 2.50
C GLY A 87 19.06 3.96 4.02
N LEU A 88 18.01 4.48 4.66
CA LEU A 88 17.95 4.74 6.10
C LEU A 88 17.45 3.49 6.85
N VAL A 89 18.25 2.43 6.80
CA VAL A 89 17.86 1.08 7.27
C VAL A 89 17.63 1.05 8.78
N ASP A 90 18.54 1.67 9.56
CA ASP A 90 18.42 1.71 11.02
C ASP A 90 17.18 2.48 11.47
N GLU A 91 16.84 3.58 10.78
CA GLU A 91 15.64 4.35 11.06
C GLU A 91 14.38 3.55 10.73
N ALA A 92 14.38 2.82 9.63
CA ALA A 92 13.29 1.92 9.25
C ALA A 92 13.14 0.77 10.27
N ALA A 93 14.24 0.19 10.74
CA ALA A 93 14.22 -0.82 11.80
C ALA A 93 13.60 -0.27 13.10
N GLY A 94 13.93 0.97 13.49
CA GLY A 94 13.30 1.66 14.62
C GLY A 94 11.79 1.86 14.45
N ILE A 95 11.33 2.15 13.22
CA ILE A 95 9.89 2.25 12.90
C ILE A 95 9.20 0.90 13.09
N ILE A 96 9.79 -0.18 12.58
CA ILE A 96 9.24 -1.53 12.69
C ILE A 96 9.18 -1.97 14.16
N ALA A 97 10.25 -1.75 14.93
CA ALA A 97 10.29 -2.06 16.36
C ALA A 97 9.20 -1.30 17.14
N ARG A 98 8.97 -0.02 16.81
CA ARG A 98 7.88 0.77 17.39
C ARG A 98 6.51 0.20 17.08
N ILE A 99 6.27 -0.20 15.82
CA ILE A 99 4.99 -0.80 15.39
C ILE A 99 4.79 -2.10 16.15
N ASN A 100 5.79 -2.99 16.12
CA ASN A 100 5.72 -4.29 16.79
C ASN A 100 5.41 -4.15 18.28
N LYS A 101 6.14 -3.26 18.96
CA LYS A 101 5.86 -2.98 20.37
C LYS A 101 4.42 -2.53 20.63
N LYS A 102 3.90 -1.61 19.82
CA LYS A 102 2.51 -1.12 19.99
C LYS A 102 1.45 -2.18 19.74
N LEU A 103 1.68 -3.06 18.75
CA LEU A 103 0.78 -4.17 18.47
C LEU A 103 0.80 -5.18 19.62
N ASN A 104 1.98 -5.52 20.14
CA ASN A 104 2.14 -6.43 21.28
C ASN A 104 1.51 -5.86 22.54
N ASP A 105 1.76 -4.57 22.85
CA ASP A 105 1.15 -3.87 24.00
C ASP A 105 -0.40 -3.89 23.92
N ALA A 106 -0.96 -3.89 22.71
CA ALA A 106 -2.41 -3.95 22.45
C ALA A 106 -2.95 -5.39 22.39
N GLY A 107 -2.11 -6.42 22.51
CA GLY A 107 -2.50 -7.84 22.44
C GLY A 107 -2.91 -8.31 21.05
N VAL A 108 -2.38 -7.70 20.00
CA VAL A 108 -2.68 -8.04 18.60
C VAL A 108 -1.94 -9.32 18.22
N GLU A 109 -2.68 -10.30 17.71
CA GLU A 109 -2.17 -11.58 17.22
C GLU A 109 -2.16 -11.64 15.69
N GLN A 110 -3.04 -10.88 15.02
CA GLN A 110 -3.18 -10.90 13.56
C GLN A 110 -3.29 -9.47 12.99
N VAL A 111 -2.57 -9.21 11.90
CA VAL A 111 -2.55 -7.92 11.19
C VAL A 111 -3.03 -8.10 9.76
N VAL A 112 -4.17 -7.48 9.45
CA VAL A 112 -4.82 -7.53 8.14
C VAL A 112 -4.32 -6.37 7.27
N MET A 113 -3.79 -6.64 6.09
CA MET A 113 -3.18 -5.61 5.23
C MET A 113 -3.83 -5.49 3.85
N ALA A 114 -4.23 -4.26 3.48
CA ALA A 114 -4.72 -3.94 2.14
C ALA A 114 -3.60 -3.56 1.14
N CYS A 115 -2.41 -3.24 1.64
CA CYS A 115 -1.29 -2.78 0.83
C CYS A 115 -0.25 -3.88 0.63
N PRO A 116 0.01 -4.36 -0.60
CA PRO A 116 1.02 -5.40 -0.82
C PRO A 116 2.44 -4.94 -0.43
N ASN A 117 2.74 -3.63 -0.52
CA ASN A 117 4.03 -3.12 -0.02
C ASN A 117 4.17 -3.28 1.50
N CYS A 118 3.12 -3.00 2.28
CA CYS A 118 3.16 -3.20 3.73
C CYS A 118 3.23 -4.69 4.07
N TYR A 119 2.44 -5.52 3.40
CA TYR A 119 2.38 -6.97 3.59
C TYR A 119 3.78 -7.59 3.45
N TYR A 120 4.40 -7.48 2.29
CA TYR A 120 5.71 -8.09 2.03
C TYR A 120 6.85 -7.44 2.81
N PHE A 121 6.74 -6.14 3.10
CA PHE A 121 7.78 -5.43 3.84
C PHE A 121 7.80 -5.83 5.32
N LEU A 122 6.65 -6.05 5.93
CA LEU A 122 6.53 -6.38 7.35
C LEU A 122 6.50 -7.90 7.61
N GLN A 123 6.36 -8.73 6.57
CA GLN A 123 6.37 -10.19 6.69
C GLN A 123 7.67 -10.67 7.38
N GLY A 124 7.53 -11.43 8.48
CA GLY A 124 8.65 -11.90 9.29
C GLY A 124 9.38 -10.82 10.09
N ARG A 125 8.85 -9.58 10.11
CA ARG A 125 9.40 -8.46 10.90
C ARG A 125 8.47 -8.05 12.06
N LEU A 126 7.25 -8.58 12.11
CA LEU A 126 6.31 -8.43 13.23
C LEU A 126 6.10 -9.79 13.89
N ASP A 127 5.78 -9.78 15.19
CA ASP A 127 5.46 -11.00 15.94
C ASP A 127 4.06 -11.52 15.59
N ALA A 128 3.14 -10.61 15.26
CA ALA A 128 1.79 -10.94 14.84
C ALA A 128 1.76 -11.56 13.43
N GLU A 129 0.83 -12.49 13.21
CA GLU A 129 0.54 -13.05 11.89
C GLU A 129 0.10 -11.95 10.92
N ILE A 130 0.59 -11.98 9.68
CA ILE A 130 0.19 -11.03 8.63
C ILE A 130 -0.61 -11.75 7.57
N ILE A 131 -1.85 -11.30 7.34
CA ILE A 131 -2.73 -11.80 6.28
C ILE A 131 -3.17 -10.67 5.36
N SER A 132 -3.64 -11.02 4.15
CA SER A 132 -4.21 -10.03 3.24
C SER A 132 -5.62 -9.62 3.65
N VAL A 133 -6.04 -8.42 3.23
CA VAL A 133 -7.43 -7.97 3.40
C VAL A 133 -8.43 -8.90 2.71
N TYR A 134 -8.03 -9.51 1.59
CA TYR A 134 -8.90 -10.42 0.84
C TYR A 134 -9.09 -11.75 1.58
N GLU A 135 -8.05 -12.29 2.20
CA GLU A 135 -8.13 -13.47 3.04
C GLU A 135 -9.08 -13.22 4.24
N LYS A 136 -8.90 -12.10 4.95
CA LYS A 136 -9.81 -11.72 6.04
C LYS A 136 -11.25 -11.53 5.57
N MET A 137 -11.46 -10.93 4.40
CA MET A 137 -12.81 -10.77 3.83
C MET A 137 -13.47 -12.12 3.54
N GLN A 138 -12.72 -13.12 3.07
CA GLN A 138 -13.23 -14.49 2.90
C GLN A 138 -13.65 -15.11 4.23
N GLU A 139 -12.75 -15.05 5.23
CA GLU A 139 -13.04 -15.59 6.59
C GLU A 139 -14.33 -15.02 7.17
N LEU A 140 -14.61 -13.75 6.90
CA LEU A 140 -15.78 -13.04 7.46
C LEU A 140 -17.01 -13.07 6.53
N GLY A 141 -16.93 -13.68 5.36
CA GLY A 141 -18.02 -13.67 4.38
C GLY A 141 -18.36 -12.28 3.86
N MET A 142 -17.37 -11.38 3.80
CA MET A 142 -17.50 -10.00 3.34
C MET A 142 -17.15 -9.86 1.86
N GLY A 143 -17.63 -8.77 1.26
CA GLY A 143 -17.30 -8.42 -0.12
C GLY A 143 -18.29 -8.97 -1.14
N LYS A 144 -18.27 -8.37 -2.33
CA LYS A 144 -19.11 -8.76 -3.47
C LYS A 144 -18.26 -9.42 -4.55
N THR A 145 -18.90 -10.17 -5.40
CA THR A 145 -18.27 -10.74 -6.57
C THR A 145 -18.09 -9.66 -7.64
N PHE A 146 -16.88 -9.56 -8.19
CA PHE A 146 -16.59 -8.78 -9.38
C PHE A 146 -16.63 -9.71 -10.60
N GLU A 147 -17.55 -9.45 -11.52
CA GLU A 147 -17.76 -10.26 -12.71
C GLU A 147 -17.36 -9.45 -13.95
N MET A 148 -16.38 -9.96 -14.68
CA MET A 148 -15.88 -9.38 -15.92
C MET A 148 -15.14 -10.47 -16.70
N GLU A 149 -15.48 -10.69 -17.97
CA GLU A 149 -14.94 -11.79 -18.79
C GLU A 149 -13.39 -11.76 -18.85
N HIS A 150 -12.80 -10.58 -19.06
CA HIS A 150 -11.36 -10.37 -19.14
C HIS A 150 -10.94 -9.20 -18.24
N ILE A 151 -10.16 -9.48 -17.20
CA ILE A 151 -9.70 -8.49 -16.22
C ILE A 151 -8.21 -8.21 -16.47
N PRO A 152 -7.87 -7.09 -17.14
CA PRO A 152 -6.48 -6.74 -17.42
C PRO A 152 -5.77 -6.31 -16.13
N MET A 153 -5.10 -7.26 -15.49
CA MET A 153 -4.46 -7.07 -14.20
C MET A 153 -3.02 -6.56 -14.34
N TYR A 154 -2.72 -5.52 -13.59
CA TYR A 154 -1.36 -5.09 -13.33
C TYR A 154 -0.93 -5.59 -11.94
N TYR A 155 0.08 -6.44 -11.92
CA TYR A 155 0.62 -6.97 -10.66
C TYR A 155 1.61 -5.99 -10.02
N PRO A 156 1.35 -5.51 -8.79
CA PRO A 156 2.29 -4.68 -8.04
C PRO A 156 3.63 -5.38 -7.83
N CYS A 157 4.72 -4.62 -7.89
CA CYS A 157 6.07 -5.18 -7.86
C CYS A 157 6.37 -6.11 -6.68
N PRO A 158 5.90 -5.88 -5.42
CA PRO A 158 6.19 -6.80 -4.33
C PRO A 158 5.45 -8.14 -4.43
N ASP A 159 4.28 -8.16 -5.08
CA ASP A 159 3.44 -9.38 -5.21
C ASP A 159 3.53 -10.04 -6.59
N ARG A 160 4.34 -9.50 -7.48
CA ARG A 160 4.43 -9.95 -8.88
C ARG A 160 4.85 -11.41 -9.02
N ARG A 161 5.74 -11.87 -8.14
CA ARG A 161 6.27 -13.24 -8.15
C ARG A 161 5.30 -14.22 -7.52
N ASP A 162 4.88 -13.93 -6.30
CA ASP A 162 4.16 -14.90 -5.47
C ASP A 162 2.66 -14.82 -5.70
N ARG A 163 2.16 -13.66 -6.13
CA ARG A 163 0.74 -13.38 -6.45
C ARG A 163 -0.21 -13.78 -5.31
N GLN A 164 0.23 -13.58 -4.06
CA GLN A 164 -0.55 -13.98 -2.89
C GLN A 164 -1.88 -13.23 -2.85
N PHE A 165 -1.86 -11.90 -3.07
CA PHE A 165 -3.08 -11.10 -3.09
C PHE A 165 -4.05 -11.54 -4.19
N VAL A 166 -3.53 -12.01 -5.35
CA VAL A 166 -4.36 -12.52 -6.44
C VAL A 166 -5.01 -13.84 -6.05
N LYS A 167 -4.25 -14.74 -5.40
CA LYS A 167 -4.79 -16.02 -4.88
C LYS A 167 -5.90 -15.76 -3.87
N ASP A 168 -5.67 -14.83 -2.94
CA ASP A 168 -6.62 -14.52 -1.88
C ASP A 168 -7.86 -13.80 -2.43
N MET A 169 -7.75 -13.00 -3.50
CA MET A 169 -8.92 -12.35 -4.10
C MET A 169 -9.67 -13.23 -5.11
N ALA A 170 -9.09 -14.34 -5.57
CA ALA A 170 -9.69 -15.18 -6.61
C ALA A 170 -11.14 -15.62 -6.31
N PRO A 171 -11.54 -15.94 -5.07
CA PRO A 171 -12.93 -16.28 -4.76
C PRO A 171 -13.95 -15.17 -5.01
N PHE A 172 -13.50 -13.91 -5.07
CA PHE A 172 -14.34 -12.75 -5.37
C PHE A 172 -14.43 -12.43 -6.85
N ILE A 173 -13.65 -13.12 -7.69
CA ILE A 173 -13.52 -12.80 -9.11
C ILE A 173 -14.23 -13.87 -9.95
N LYS A 174 -15.08 -13.43 -10.85
CA LYS A 174 -15.64 -14.27 -11.93
C LYS A 174 -15.14 -13.75 -13.27
N GLY A 175 -14.26 -14.51 -13.90
CA GLY A 175 -13.64 -14.22 -15.19
C GLY A 175 -12.15 -14.48 -15.19
N GLU A 176 -11.50 -14.20 -16.30
CA GLU A 176 -10.07 -14.41 -16.49
C GLU A 176 -9.27 -13.22 -15.91
N ILE A 177 -8.37 -13.50 -14.97
CA ILE A 177 -7.38 -12.52 -14.51
C ILE A 177 -6.16 -12.61 -15.45
N ALA A 178 -6.07 -11.70 -16.40
CA ALA A 178 -5.01 -11.68 -17.39
C ALA A 178 -3.79 -10.88 -16.91
N ASP A 179 -2.58 -11.41 -17.13
CA ASP A 179 -1.32 -10.66 -16.97
C ASP A 179 -1.14 -9.71 -18.16
N ALA A 180 -1.85 -8.60 -18.13
CA ALA A 180 -1.99 -7.70 -19.28
C ALA A 180 -0.82 -6.73 -19.46
N PHE A 181 0.05 -6.60 -18.43
CA PHE A 181 1.15 -5.61 -18.42
C PHE A 181 2.51 -6.24 -18.08
N PRO A 182 2.94 -7.34 -18.72
CA PRO A 182 4.16 -8.06 -18.35
C PRO A 182 5.42 -7.22 -18.55
N ASN A 183 5.39 -6.26 -19.47
CA ASN A 183 6.52 -5.37 -19.77
C ASN A 183 6.59 -4.12 -18.87
N VAL A 184 5.65 -3.98 -17.90
CA VAL A 184 5.58 -2.85 -16.97
C VAL A 184 5.85 -3.37 -15.55
N GLN A 185 7.11 -3.54 -15.19
CA GLN A 185 7.51 -4.17 -13.93
C GLN A 185 7.36 -3.27 -12.71
N CYS A 186 7.26 -1.96 -12.87
CA CYS A 186 7.13 -0.98 -11.80
C CYS A 186 6.16 0.13 -12.20
N CYS A 187 5.40 0.65 -11.24
CA CYS A 187 4.56 1.83 -11.44
C CYS A 187 5.35 3.15 -11.33
N GLY A 188 6.64 3.10 -11.04
CA GLY A 188 7.51 4.27 -10.92
C GLY A 188 7.32 5.13 -9.67
N LEU A 189 6.64 4.63 -8.61
CA LEU A 189 6.49 5.40 -7.37
C LEU A 189 7.56 5.06 -6.32
N GLY A 190 7.85 3.77 -6.13
CA GLY A 190 8.80 3.30 -5.13
C GLY A 190 10.25 3.62 -5.49
N GLY A 191 11.12 3.47 -4.51
CA GLY A 191 12.57 3.58 -4.73
C GLY A 191 13.02 4.97 -5.16
N CYS A 192 12.28 6.03 -4.81
CA CYS A 192 12.59 7.42 -5.19
C CYS A 192 12.50 7.75 -6.70
N ALA A 193 12.12 6.80 -7.55
CA ALA A 193 12.06 6.98 -9.00
C ALA A 193 11.16 8.16 -9.40
N ALA A 194 10.04 8.35 -8.70
CA ALA A 194 9.11 9.44 -8.99
C ALA A 194 9.74 10.85 -8.87
N GLY A 195 10.72 11.02 -7.98
CA GLY A 195 11.36 12.31 -7.72
C GLY A 195 12.72 12.47 -8.40
N LYS A 196 13.51 11.39 -8.49
CA LYS A 196 14.89 11.45 -9.01
C LYS A 196 15.02 10.98 -10.46
N GLU A 197 14.08 10.16 -10.94
CA GLU A 197 14.09 9.54 -12.27
C GLU A 197 12.68 9.64 -12.88
N ALA A 198 12.17 10.89 -12.96
CA ALA A 198 10.79 11.15 -13.38
C ALA A 198 10.51 10.72 -14.83
N ASP A 199 11.49 10.78 -15.70
CA ASP A 199 11.47 10.32 -17.09
C ASP A 199 11.28 8.80 -17.18
N ILE A 200 12.00 8.02 -16.37
CA ILE A 200 11.84 6.58 -16.29
C ILE A 200 10.44 6.23 -15.76
N ALA A 201 10.02 6.91 -14.71
CA ALA A 201 8.69 6.70 -14.15
C ALA A 201 7.56 7.06 -15.15
N GLN A 202 7.77 8.10 -15.97
CA GLN A 202 6.86 8.45 -17.06
C GLN A 202 6.85 7.39 -18.16
N ALA A 203 8.03 6.93 -18.60
CA ALA A 203 8.16 5.90 -19.63
C ALA A 203 7.44 4.58 -19.24
N LEU A 204 7.44 4.21 -17.95
CA LEU A 204 6.67 3.04 -17.46
C LEU A 204 5.15 3.25 -17.62
N THR A 205 4.65 4.45 -17.35
CA THR A 205 3.24 4.78 -17.55
C THR A 205 2.88 4.82 -19.04
N ASP A 206 3.77 5.34 -19.90
CA ASP A 206 3.54 5.39 -21.34
C ASP A 206 3.48 3.98 -21.97
N ARG A 207 4.22 3.01 -21.43
CA ARG A 207 4.06 1.59 -21.80
C ARG A 207 2.68 1.03 -21.45
N VAL A 208 2.10 1.46 -20.30
CA VAL A 208 0.71 1.11 -19.96
C VAL A 208 -0.25 1.71 -20.97
N LYS A 209 -0.11 3.00 -21.31
CA LYS A 209 -0.95 3.68 -22.30
C LYS A 209 -0.86 3.07 -23.69
N ALA A 210 0.31 2.54 -24.05
CA ALA A 210 0.55 1.90 -25.33
C ALA A 210 0.04 0.45 -25.39
N SER A 211 -0.48 -0.11 -24.30
CA SER A 211 -1.08 -1.44 -24.29
C SER A 211 -2.39 -1.46 -25.09
N LYS A 212 -2.85 -2.66 -25.42
CA LYS A 212 -4.18 -2.86 -26.07
C LYS A 212 -5.34 -2.70 -25.11
N GLU A 213 -5.04 -2.72 -23.79
CA GLU A 213 -6.04 -2.65 -22.75
C GLU A 213 -6.54 -1.22 -22.53
N LYS A 214 -7.86 -1.07 -22.49
CA LYS A 214 -8.52 0.22 -22.24
C LYS A 214 -8.48 0.60 -20.76
N GLU A 215 -8.42 -0.40 -19.88
CA GLU A 215 -8.45 -0.26 -18.43
C GLU A 215 -7.30 -1.05 -17.80
N LEU A 216 -6.94 -0.70 -16.58
CA LEU A 216 -5.99 -1.42 -15.76
C LEU A 216 -6.59 -1.66 -14.38
N TYR A 217 -6.63 -2.91 -13.96
CA TYR A 217 -6.99 -3.28 -12.59
C TYR A 217 -5.74 -3.60 -11.78
N THR A 218 -5.72 -3.20 -10.53
CA THR A 218 -4.66 -3.54 -9.58
C THR A 218 -5.18 -3.47 -8.14
N TYR A 219 -4.42 -3.97 -7.21
CA TYR A 219 -4.73 -4.00 -5.78
C TYR A 219 -3.74 -3.20 -4.92
N CYS A 220 -3.08 -2.22 -5.53
CA CYS A 220 -2.12 -1.35 -4.84
C CYS A 220 -2.47 0.12 -5.05
N ALA A 221 -2.86 0.81 -3.97
CA ALA A 221 -3.18 2.23 -4.00
C ALA A 221 -2.03 3.11 -4.50
N SER A 222 -0.78 2.71 -4.22
CA SER A 222 0.41 3.40 -4.73
C SER A 222 0.52 3.34 -6.25
N CYS A 223 0.21 2.18 -6.84
CA CYS A 223 0.23 2.01 -8.30
C CYS A 223 -0.85 2.85 -8.98
N ILE A 224 -2.07 2.83 -8.45
CA ILE A 224 -3.16 3.68 -8.95
C ILE A 224 -2.76 5.15 -8.94
N CYS A 225 -2.27 5.64 -7.80
CA CYS A 225 -1.81 7.02 -7.67
C CYS A 225 -0.72 7.38 -8.68
N SER A 226 0.24 6.48 -8.86
CA SER A 226 1.37 6.67 -9.77
C SER A 226 0.92 6.84 -11.21
N PHE A 227 0.08 5.93 -11.70
CA PHE A 227 -0.44 5.97 -13.06
C PHE A 227 -1.36 7.17 -13.30
N ARG A 228 -2.26 7.46 -12.38
CA ARG A 228 -3.18 8.62 -12.51
C ARG A 228 -2.45 9.95 -12.50
N ARG A 229 -1.43 10.13 -11.66
CA ARG A 229 -0.61 11.35 -11.66
C ARG A 229 0.13 11.59 -12.97
N ARG A 230 0.38 10.54 -13.76
CA ARG A 230 1.02 10.60 -15.08
C ARG A 230 0.04 10.52 -16.24
N GLY A 231 -1.24 10.81 -15.97
CA GLY A 231 -2.28 10.95 -17.00
C GLY A 231 -2.81 9.62 -17.55
N TYR A 232 -2.77 8.54 -16.74
CA TYR A 232 -3.53 7.32 -17.04
C TYR A 232 -4.67 7.16 -16.04
N GLU A 233 -5.86 7.65 -16.40
CA GLU A 233 -7.01 7.72 -15.50
C GLU A 233 -7.76 6.40 -15.35
N GLU A 234 -7.61 5.48 -16.31
CA GLU A 234 -8.31 4.21 -16.36
C GLU A 234 -7.73 3.12 -15.45
N ALA A 235 -6.89 3.53 -14.50
CA ALA A 235 -6.39 2.65 -13.44
C ALA A 235 -7.44 2.52 -12.32
N LYS A 236 -7.86 1.28 -12.04
CA LYS A 236 -8.90 0.93 -11.06
C LYS A 236 -8.36 0.00 -9.98
N HIS A 237 -8.77 0.23 -8.74
CA HIS A 237 -8.41 -0.64 -7.62
C HIS A 237 -9.52 -1.65 -7.37
N ILE A 238 -9.17 -2.93 -7.21
CA ILE A 238 -10.15 -4.01 -7.01
C ILE A 238 -10.97 -3.83 -5.72
N LEU A 239 -10.33 -3.47 -4.62
CA LEU A 239 -10.98 -3.45 -3.30
C LEU A 239 -12.21 -2.52 -3.19
N PRO A 240 -12.22 -1.28 -3.72
CA PRO A 240 -13.44 -0.47 -3.81
C PRO A 240 -14.58 -1.16 -4.55
N ILE A 241 -14.26 -1.92 -5.61
CA ILE A 241 -15.27 -2.65 -6.40
C ILE A 241 -15.90 -3.74 -5.53
N LEU A 242 -15.09 -4.56 -4.86
CA LEU A 242 -15.57 -5.62 -3.97
C LEU A 242 -16.37 -5.09 -2.78
N MET A 243 -16.10 -3.85 -2.36
CA MET A 243 -16.81 -3.18 -1.27
C MET A 243 -18.00 -2.33 -1.74
N GLU A 244 -18.30 -2.31 -3.05
CA GLU A 244 -19.37 -1.48 -3.67
C GLU A 244 -19.23 0.01 -3.30
N VAL A 245 -18.00 0.53 -3.31
CA VAL A 245 -17.72 1.93 -3.03
C VAL A 245 -17.35 2.67 -4.31
N ASP A 246 -18.20 3.60 -4.74
CA ASP A 246 -17.85 4.54 -5.81
C ASP A 246 -16.94 5.63 -5.24
N GLU A 247 -15.66 5.55 -5.60
CA GLU A 247 -14.63 6.42 -5.08
C GLU A 247 -13.66 6.89 -6.16
N LYS A 248 -13.63 8.20 -6.38
CA LYS A 248 -12.63 8.82 -7.26
C LYS A 248 -11.33 9.04 -6.50
N VAL A 249 -10.23 8.63 -7.11
CA VAL A 249 -8.89 8.77 -6.52
C VAL A 249 -8.50 10.26 -6.47
N PRO A 250 -8.30 10.84 -5.29
CA PRO A 250 -7.93 12.24 -5.16
C PRO A 250 -6.46 12.46 -5.58
N LEU A 251 -6.21 13.61 -6.20
CA LEU A 251 -4.88 14.07 -6.56
C LEU A 251 -4.53 15.38 -5.82
N GLY A 252 -3.34 15.92 -6.04
CA GLY A 252 -2.88 17.16 -5.42
C GLY A 252 -2.65 17.04 -3.92
N LYS A 253 -3.20 17.97 -3.11
CA LYS A 253 -3.03 18.04 -1.65
C LYS A 253 -4.01 17.17 -0.86
N THR A 254 -5.12 16.74 -1.45
CA THR A 254 -6.19 15.98 -0.79
C THR A 254 -5.69 14.68 -0.13
N PRO A 255 -4.79 13.88 -0.73
CA PRO A 255 -4.26 12.67 -0.11
C PRO A 255 -3.60 12.90 1.25
N ILE A 256 -2.89 14.00 1.43
CA ILE A 256 -2.27 14.35 2.73
C ILE A 256 -3.34 14.70 3.76
N LEU A 257 -4.37 15.43 3.37
CA LEU A 257 -5.49 15.77 4.26
C LEU A 257 -6.25 14.52 4.68
N ASN A 258 -6.47 13.56 3.78
CA ASN A 258 -7.12 12.29 4.11
C ASN A 258 -6.31 11.50 5.16
N ARG A 259 -4.97 11.44 5.01
CA ARG A 259 -4.10 10.83 6.03
C ARG A 259 -4.17 11.54 7.36
N ALA A 260 -4.15 12.88 7.35
CA ALA A 260 -4.20 13.65 8.57
C ALA A 260 -5.49 13.40 9.37
N LYS A 261 -6.62 13.21 8.69
CA LYS A 261 -7.90 12.86 9.33
C LYS A 261 -7.83 11.53 10.08
N CYS A 262 -7.01 10.56 9.63
CA CYS A 262 -6.87 9.26 10.30
C CYS A 262 -6.37 9.37 11.75
N LYS A 263 -5.64 10.45 12.07
CA LYS A 263 -5.19 10.71 13.44
C LYS A 263 -6.32 10.91 14.45
N PHE A 264 -7.50 11.29 13.97
CA PHE A 264 -8.65 11.65 14.80
C PHE A 264 -9.81 10.65 14.72
N LYS A 265 -9.66 9.58 13.95
CA LYS A 265 -10.65 8.49 13.79
C LYS A 265 -10.67 7.49 14.94
#